data_fc9bd45ea813a0a812b9ea3d9f182028
#
_entry.id   fc9bd45ea813a0a812b9ea3d9f182028
#
_cell.length_a   1.000
_cell.length_b   1.000
_cell.length_c   1.000
_cell.angle_alpha   90.00
_cell.angle_beta   90.00
_cell.angle_gamma   90.00
#
_symmetry.space_group_name_H-M   'P 1'
#
loop_
_entity.id
_entity.type
_entity.pdbx_description
1 polymer ?
#
loop_
_entity_poly.entity_id
_entity_poly.type
_entity_poly.pdbx_seq_one_letter_code
_entity_poly.pdbx_strand_id
1 'polypeptide(L)'
;MKFQAEETPYFGLGPDLILNALDHVGWKTTGKLMPLNSFENRVYQIGVYDEDREFDVVAKFYRPGRWSQNQLLEEHKFTFDLSEFELPVIAPIKINQESLFKVGKFQFAVFEKKGGRAPNLEDDSVLSWIGRLIGRIHAVSATQSFRYRPSMSTGQFGREPVEFIINNGFMPAELREAYEGLVDLALTAIDGALKRAEDSSFIRLLGDCDPGNILWM
;
A
#
# COMPACT_ATOMS: atom_id res chain seq x y z
N MET A 1 -4.66 25.62 14.61
CA MET A 1 -4.13 24.44 15.29
C MET A 1 -2.63 24.33 14.96
N LYS A 2 -1.72 24.54 15.92
CA LYS A 2 -0.29 24.37 15.68
C LYS A 2 0.00 22.87 15.81
N PHE A 3 0.19 22.17 14.69
CA PHE A 3 0.72 20.80 14.73
C PHE A 3 2.11 20.86 15.35
N GLN A 4 2.28 20.20 16.50
CA GLN A 4 3.62 20.02 17.06
C GLN A 4 4.37 19.06 16.13
N ALA A 5 5.65 19.32 15.90
CA ALA A 5 6.49 18.50 15.01
C ALA A 5 6.54 17.01 15.42
N GLU A 6 6.25 16.71 16.69
CA GLU A 6 6.17 15.35 17.24
C GLU A 6 4.90 14.56 16.80
N GLU A 7 3.88 15.24 16.22
CA GLU A 7 2.62 14.61 15.77
C GLU A 7 2.70 14.06 14.34
N THR A 8 3.80 14.28 13.62
CA THR A 8 3.93 13.72 12.28
C THR A 8 4.18 12.20 12.35
N PRO A 9 3.49 11.38 11.55
CA PRO A 9 3.64 9.93 11.58
C PRO A 9 5.10 9.45 11.45
N TYR A 10 5.91 10.20 10.70
CA TYR A 10 7.31 9.88 10.40
C TYR A 10 8.33 10.65 11.23
N PHE A 11 7.91 11.31 12.31
CA PHE A 11 8.86 11.94 13.23
C PHE A 11 9.87 10.90 13.76
N GLY A 12 11.14 11.20 13.62
CA GLY A 12 12.26 10.31 13.98
C GLY A 12 12.73 9.34 12.91
N LEU A 13 12.09 9.29 11.73
CA LEU A 13 12.58 8.51 10.58
C LEU A 13 13.66 9.32 9.84
N GLY A 14 14.87 9.38 10.41
CA GLY A 14 16.02 10.05 9.79
C GLY A 14 16.91 9.08 9.00
N PRO A 15 17.89 9.64 8.23
CA PRO A 15 18.81 8.83 7.41
C PRO A 15 19.52 7.72 8.18
N ASP A 16 20.03 8.03 9.36
CA ASP A 16 20.77 7.07 10.19
C ASP A 16 19.87 5.88 10.60
N LEU A 17 18.61 6.16 10.98
CA LEU A 17 17.67 5.10 11.35
C LEU A 17 17.31 4.23 10.16
N ILE A 18 17.18 4.82 8.97
CA ILE A 18 16.86 4.10 7.73
C ILE A 18 18.02 3.18 7.34
N LEU A 19 19.27 3.67 7.36
CA LEU A 19 20.45 2.85 7.04
C LEU A 19 20.62 1.74 8.10
N ASN A 20 20.57 2.07 9.37
CA ASN A 20 20.65 1.10 10.46
C ASN A 20 19.55 0.03 10.40
N ALA A 21 18.34 0.35 9.86
CA ALA A 21 17.29 -0.63 9.66
C ALA A 21 17.70 -1.75 8.69
N LEU A 22 18.44 -1.42 7.63
CA LEU A 22 18.96 -2.41 6.66
C LEU A 22 20.10 -3.22 7.27
N ASP A 23 21.04 -2.56 7.98
CA ASP A 23 22.13 -3.24 8.66
C ASP A 23 21.59 -4.23 9.73
N HIS A 24 20.52 -3.86 10.43
CA HIS A 24 19.86 -4.70 11.45
C HIS A 24 19.28 -6.00 10.88
N VAL A 25 18.81 -5.98 9.63
CA VAL A 25 18.30 -7.18 8.96
C VAL A 25 19.38 -7.93 8.18
N GLY A 26 20.64 -7.55 8.33
CA GLY A 26 21.82 -8.27 7.82
C GLY A 26 22.38 -7.75 6.48
N TRP A 27 21.95 -6.57 6.03
CA TRP A 27 22.42 -5.95 4.80
C TRP A 27 23.38 -4.80 5.13
N LYS A 28 24.64 -4.90 4.69
CA LYS A 28 25.61 -3.82 4.86
C LYS A 28 25.31 -2.69 3.89
N THR A 29 25.00 -1.49 4.42
CA THR A 29 24.69 -0.33 3.59
C THR A 29 25.95 0.38 3.08
N THR A 30 25.85 1.00 1.88
CA THR A 30 26.93 1.80 1.28
C THR A 30 26.91 3.26 1.74
N GLY A 31 25.86 3.67 2.47
CA GLY A 31 25.58 5.08 2.78
C GLY A 31 24.77 5.81 1.70
N LYS A 32 24.55 5.19 0.54
CA LYS A 32 23.68 5.75 -0.51
C LYS A 32 22.23 5.65 -0.10
N LEU A 33 21.57 6.80 -0.01
CA LEU A 33 20.15 6.92 0.37
C LEU A 33 19.47 7.95 -0.53
N MET A 34 18.45 7.55 -1.25
CA MET A 34 17.67 8.42 -2.13
C MET A 34 16.17 8.25 -1.86
N PRO A 35 15.43 9.30 -1.47
CA PRO A 35 13.99 9.22 -1.31
C PRO A 35 13.32 9.02 -2.68
N LEU A 36 12.31 8.18 -2.73
CA LEU A 36 11.44 7.98 -3.88
C LEU A 36 10.07 8.61 -3.62
N ASN A 37 9.40 9.01 -4.69
CA ASN A 37 8.05 9.56 -4.58
C ASN A 37 7.09 8.54 -3.97
N SER A 38 6.38 8.96 -2.92
CA SER A 38 5.37 8.15 -2.25
C SER A 38 4.42 9.05 -1.47
N PHE A 39 3.14 8.75 -1.49
CA PHE A 39 2.12 9.56 -0.84
C PHE A 39 1.94 9.16 0.63
N GLU A 40 1.56 7.92 0.87
CA GLU A 40 1.23 7.43 2.22
C GLU A 40 2.45 6.93 2.99
N ASN A 41 3.31 6.19 2.33
CA ASN A 41 4.49 5.58 2.95
C ASN A 41 5.73 6.47 2.78
N ARG A 42 6.87 6.02 3.30
CA ARG A 42 8.19 6.58 2.95
C ARG A 42 9.00 5.51 2.26
N VAL A 43 9.43 5.80 1.05
CA VAL A 43 10.12 4.85 0.19
C VAL A 43 11.50 5.39 -0.16
N TYR A 44 12.50 4.55 -0.01
CA TYR A 44 13.89 4.93 -0.25
C TYR A 44 14.60 3.89 -1.11
N GLN A 45 15.34 4.35 -2.09
CA GLN A 45 16.37 3.54 -2.73
C GLN A 45 17.64 3.60 -1.88
N ILE A 46 18.20 2.46 -1.56
CA ILE A 46 19.34 2.31 -0.66
C ILE A 46 20.39 1.44 -1.33
N GLY A 47 21.63 1.91 -1.34
CA GLY A 47 22.77 1.10 -1.78
C GLY A 47 23.19 0.11 -0.69
N VAL A 48 23.37 -1.15 -1.07
CA VAL A 48 23.80 -2.23 -0.18
C VAL A 48 24.89 -3.08 -0.81
N TYR A 49 25.62 -3.82 0.02
CA TYR A 49 26.59 -4.82 -0.42
C TYR A 49 26.05 -6.23 -0.22
N ASP A 50 26.29 -7.09 -1.19
CA ASP A 50 26.21 -8.55 -1.09
C ASP A 50 27.62 -9.09 -1.44
N GLU A 51 28.31 -9.59 -0.42
CA GLU A 51 29.77 -9.84 -0.47
C GLU A 51 30.52 -8.57 -0.92
N ASP A 52 31.14 -8.58 -2.11
CA ASP A 52 31.87 -7.45 -2.69
C ASP A 52 31.07 -6.70 -3.78
N ARG A 53 29.82 -7.08 -4.04
CA ARG A 53 28.99 -6.49 -5.07
C ARG A 53 28.06 -5.43 -4.49
N GLU A 54 28.19 -4.20 -4.98
CA GLU A 54 27.23 -3.14 -4.69
C GLU A 54 26.00 -3.24 -5.60
N PHE A 55 24.80 -3.07 -5.01
CA PHE A 55 23.54 -2.95 -5.74
C PHE A 55 22.53 -2.12 -4.93
N ASP A 56 21.45 -1.74 -5.58
CA ASP A 56 20.39 -0.94 -4.93
C ASP A 56 19.18 -1.83 -4.58
N VAL A 57 18.59 -1.55 -3.42
CA VAL A 57 17.29 -2.07 -3.00
C VAL A 57 16.32 -0.92 -2.75
N VAL A 58 15.04 -1.24 -2.62
CA VAL A 58 14.01 -0.28 -2.23
C VAL A 58 13.45 -0.68 -0.87
N ALA A 59 13.57 0.21 0.12
CA ALA A 59 12.96 0.05 1.44
C ALA A 59 11.69 0.88 1.54
N LYS A 60 10.56 0.23 1.85
CA LYS A 60 9.26 0.86 2.08
C LYS A 60 8.95 0.86 3.57
N PHE A 61 8.96 2.04 4.18
CA PHE A 61 8.55 2.25 5.57
C PHE A 61 7.05 2.58 5.60
N TYR A 62 6.28 1.71 6.24
CA TYR A 62 4.84 1.86 6.35
C TYR A 62 4.47 2.97 7.33
N ARG A 63 3.39 3.69 7.02
CA ARG A 63 2.89 4.75 7.89
C ARG A 63 2.46 4.16 9.24
N PRO A 64 3.05 4.61 10.36
CA PRO A 64 2.67 4.14 11.69
C PRO A 64 1.18 4.33 11.97
N GLY A 65 0.55 3.31 12.54
CA GLY A 65 -0.87 3.35 12.92
C GLY A 65 -1.87 3.21 11.76
N ARG A 66 -1.41 3.12 10.49
CA ARG A 66 -2.30 2.98 9.34
C ARG A 66 -2.77 1.55 9.14
N TRP A 67 -1.85 0.61 9.20
CA TRP A 67 -2.10 -0.82 8.99
C TRP A 67 -1.55 -1.64 10.14
N SER A 68 -2.27 -2.66 10.57
CA SER A 68 -1.76 -3.64 11.51
C SER A 68 -0.72 -4.55 10.86
N GLN A 69 0.13 -5.18 11.67
CA GLN A 69 1.11 -6.15 11.19
C GLN A 69 0.46 -7.27 10.36
N ASN A 70 -0.67 -7.80 10.80
CA ASN A 70 -1.39 -8.85 10.07
C ASN A 70 -1.89 -8.39 8.71
N GLN A 71 -2.36 -7.14 8.58
CA GLN A 71 -2.78 -6.57 7.31
C GLN A 71 -1.61 -6.40 6.34
N LEU A 72 -0.43 -5.99 6.83
CA LEU A 72 0.78 -5.87 6.01
C LEU A 72 1.29 -7.25 5.56
N LEU A 73 1.34 -8.23 6.47
CA LEU A 73 1.75 -9.60 6.13
C LEU A 73 0.79 -10.27 5.14
N GLU A 74 -0.49 -9.94 5.22
CA GLU A 74 -1.49 -10.45 4.27
C GLU A 74 -1.33 -9.82 2.87
N GLU A 75 -0.96 -8.53 2.79
CA GLU A 75 -0.54 -7.87 1.54
C GLU A 75 0.69 -8.55 0.93
N HIS A 76 1.72 -8.82 1.77
CA HIS A 76 2.93 -9.51 1.33
C HIS A 76 2.60 -10.92 0.81
N LYS A 77 1.78 -11.68 1.56
CA LYS A 77 1.36 -13.01 1.14
C LYS A 77 0.66 -12.96 -0.22
N PHE A 78 -0.25 -12.02 -0.42
CA PHE A 78 -0.93 -11.87 -1.71
C PHE A 78 0.06 -11.59 -2.85
N THR A 79 1.06 -10.75 -2.61
CA THR A 79 2.10 -10.46 -3.61
C THR A 79 2.95 -11.70 -3.90
N PHE A 80 3.25 -12.54 -2.90
CA PHE A 80 3.92 -13.82 -3.11
C PHE A 80 3.05 -14.79 -3.92
N ASP A 81 1.76 -14.90 -3.58
CA ASP A 81 0.82 -15.73 -4.35
C ASP A 81 0.82 -15.31 -5.84
N LEU A 82 0.78 -13.99 -6.14
CA LEU A 82 0.85 -13.49 -7.51
C LEU A 82 2.18 -13.86 -8.20
N SER A 83 3.29 -13.77 -7.49
CA SER A 83 4.62 -14.14 -8.00
C SER A 83 4.73 -15.63 -8.30
N GLU A 84 4.15 -16.51 -7.47
CA GLU A 84 4.10 -17.95 -7.67
C GLU A 84 3.32 -18.33 -8.94
N PHE A 85 2.34 -17.53 -9.32
CA PHE A 85 1.61 -17.67 -10.60
C PHE A 85 2.28 -16.93 -11.77
N GLU A 86 3.57 -16.61 -11.64
CA GLU A 86 4.38 -15.95 -12.68
C GLU A 86 3.78 -14.62 -13.16
N LEU A 87 3.09 -13.89 -12.28
CA LEU A 87 2.66 -12.53 -12.56
C LEU A 87 3.82 -11.56 -12.31
N PRO A 88 4.02 -10.54 -13.16
CA PRO A 88 5.12 -9.60 -13.05
C PRO A 88 4.88 -8.60 -11.90
N VAL A 89 4.99 -9.05 -10.67
CA VAL A 89 4.88 -8.24 -9.46
C VAL A 89 6.22 -8.17 -8.75
N ILE A 90 6.47 -7.09 -8.01
CA ILE A 90 7.66 -6.95 -7.18
C ILE A 90 7.25 -7.33 -5.75
N ALA A 91 7.52 -8.57 -5.38
CA ALA A 91 7.29 -9.06 -4.03
C ALA A 91 8.38 -8.58 -3.05
N PRO A 92 8.06 -8.42 -1.75
CA PRO A 92 9.09 -8.10 -0.77
C PRO A 92 10.12 -9.23 -0.66
N ILE A 93 11.36 -8.86 -0.43
CA ILE A 93 12.47 -9.80 -0.22
C ILE A 93 12.30 -10.45 1.15
N LYS A 94 12.40 -11.78 1.19
CA LYS A 94 12.44 -12.52 2.45
C LYS A 94 13.88 -12.60 2.96
N ILE A 95 14.10 -12.14 4.18
CA ILE A 95 15.36 -12.26 4.90
C ILE A 95 15.08 -13.12 6.13
N ASN A 96 15.76 -14.25 6.28
CA ASN A 96 15.48 -15.23 7.35
C ASN A 96 14.00 -15.67 7.43
N GLN A 97 13.36 -15.86 6.27
CA GLN A 97 11.94 -16.20 6.10
C GLN A 97 10.95 -15.08 6.47
N GLU A 98 11.40 -13.93 6.92
CA GLU A 98 10.58 -12.76 7.21
C GLU A 98 10.58 -11.77 6.05
N SER A 99 9.47 -11.11 5.81
CA SER A 99 9.30 -10.07 4.77
C SER A 99 8.89 -8.71 5.33
N LEU A 100 8.56 -8.66 6.62
CA LEU A 100 8.18 -7.46 7.33
C LEU A 100 9.07 -7.30 8.56
N PHE A 101 9.73 -6.18 8.66
CA PHE A 101 10.70 -5.88 9.70
C PHE A 101 10.27 -4.68 10.52
N LYS A 102 10.93 -4.47 11.67
CA LYS A 102 10.63 -3.36 12.56
C LYS A 102 11.91 -2.70 13.07
N VAL A 103 11.94 -1.36 13.02
CA VAL A 103 12.97 -0.54 13.66
C VAL A 103 12.28 0.60 14.45
N GLY A 104 12.51 0.66 15.76
CA GLY A 104 11.76 1.58 16.61
C GLY A 104 10.25 1.40 16.48
N LYS A 105 9.53 2.47 16.12
CA LYS A 105 8.08 2.44 15.86
C LYS A 105 7.70 2.11 14.42
N PHE A 106 8.67 2.01 13.50
CA PHE A 106 8.44 1.85 12.08
C PHE A 106 8.49 0.40 11.64
N GLN A 107 7.48 -0.03 10.90
CA GLN A 107 7.49 -1.28 10.15
C GLN A 107 7.98 -1.00 8.75
N PHE A 108 8.79 -1.90 8.18
CA PHE A 108 9.30 -1.74 6.82
C PHE A 108 9.46 -3.08 6.11
N ALA A 109 9.51 -3.01 4.80
CA ALA A 109 9.84 -4.14 3.93
C ALA A 109 10.89 -3.70 2.89
N VAL A 110 11.64 -4.66 2.38
CA VAL A 110 12.67 -4.45 1.37
C VAL A 110 12.25 -5.13 0.08
N PHE A 111 12.49 -4.46 -1.04
CA PHE A 111 12.12 -4.91 -2.37
C PHE A 111 13.31 -4.83 -3.31
N GLU A 112 13.31 -5.67 -4.34
CA GLU A 112 14.24 -5.53 -5.45
C GLU A 112 14.00 -4.20 -6.17
N LYS A 113 15.07 -3.48 -6.49
CA LYS A 113 14.96 -2.29 -7.34
C LYS A 113 14.73 -2.72 -8.78
N LYS A 114 13.59 -2.33 -9.34
CA LYS A 114 13.29 -2.45 -10.76
C LYS A 114 13.26 -1.06 -11.41
N GLY A 115 13.78 -0.97 -12.62
CA GLY A 115 13.61 0.19 -13.47
C GLY A 115 12.28 0.11 -14.22
N GLY A 116 11.89 1.21 -14.83
CA GLY A 116 10.68 1.29 -15.63
C GLY A 116 10.13 2.72 -15.65
N ARG A 117 9.13 2.94 -16.48
CA ARG A 117 8.37 4.20 -16.59
C ARG A 117 6.89 3.89 -16.45
N ALA A 118 6.07 4.89 -16.19
CA ALA A 118 4.62 4.72 -16.28
C ALA A 118 4.22 4.33 -17.70
N PRO A 119 3.21 3.44 -17.87
CA PRO A 119 2.72 3.05 -19.18
C PRO A 119 2.07 4.24 -19.91
N ASN A 120 2.17 4.26 -21.23
CA ASN A 120 1.42 5.22 -22.05
C ASN A 120 -0.02 4.72 -22.24
N LEU A 121 -0.98 5.34 -21.56
CA LEU A 121 -2.39 4.95 -21.63
C LEU A 121 -3.11 5.44 -22.89
N GLU A 122 -2.47 6.23 -23.74
CA GLU A 122 -3.01 6.61 -25.05
C GLU A 122 -2.82 5.50 -26.11
N ASP A 123 -2.04 4.45 -25.79
CA ASP A 123 -1.79 3.32 -26.66
C ASP A 123 -2.74 2.16 -26.32
N ASP A 124 -3.67 1.84 -27.24
CA ASP A 124 -4.64 0.75 -27.08
C ASP A 124 -3.99 -0.61 -26.84
N SER A 125 -2.79 -0.84 -27.37
CA SER A 125 -2.05 -2.08 -27.16
C SER A 125 -1.59 -2.22 -25.71
N VAL A 126 -1.14 -1.11 -25.12
CA VAL A 126 -0.74 -1.01 -23.69
C VAL A 126 -1.96 -1.21 -22.80
N LEU A 127 -3.08 -0.54 -23.09
CA LEU A 127 -4.34 -0.74 -22.35
C LEU A 127 -4.81 -2.19 -22.40
N SER A 128 -4.76 -2.81 -23.57
CA SER A 128 -5.14 -4.22 -23.76
C SER A 128 -4.23 -5.16 -22.95
N TRP A 129 -2.94 -4.85 -22.87
CA TRP A 129 -1.99 -5.63 -22.09
C TRP A 129 -2.26 -5.50 -20.59
N ILE A 130 -2.46 -4.26 -20.10
CA ILE A 130 -2.81 -3.97 -18.70
C ILE A 130 -4.12 -4.68 -18.32
N GLY A 131 -5.14 -4.61 -19.17
CA GLY A 131 -6.40 -5.31 -18.95
C GLY A 131 -6.23 -6.82 -18.79
N ARG A 132 -5.41 -7.45 -19.64
CA ARG A 132 -5.07 -8.89 -19.51
C ARG A 132 -4.31 -9.20 -18.22
N LEU A 133 -3.38 -8.32 -17.82
CA LEU A 133 -2.64 -8.48 -16.57
C LEU A 133 -3.58 -8.41 -15.37
N ILE A 134 -4.46 -7.40 -15.32
CA ILE A 134 -5.47 -7.25 -14.25
C ILE A 134 -6.39 -8.48 -14.22
N GLY A 135 -6.84 -8.97 -15.38
CA GLY A 135 -7.66 -10.19 -15.46
C GLY A 135 -6.96 -11.42 -14.88
N ARG A 136 -5.66 -11.60 -15.14
CA ARG A 136 -4.85 -12.67 -14.54
C ARG A 136 -4.70 -12.49 -13.02
N ILE A 137 -4.46 -11.25 -12.56
CA ILE A 137 -4.41 -10.93 -11.12
C ILE A 137 -5.75 -11.32 -10.47
N HIS A 138 -6.89 -10.95 -11.06
CA HIS A 138 -8.22 -11.30 -10.55
C HIS A 138 -8.45 -12.82 -10.49
N ALA A 139 -7.98 -13.58 -11.47
CA ALA A 139 -8.07 -15.05 -11.45
C ALA A 139 -7.33 -15.65 -10.24
N VAL A 140 -6.12 -15.19 -9.94
CA VAL A 140 -5.40 -15.60 -8.71
C VAL A 140 -6.09 -15.04 -7.46
N SER A 141 -6.60 -13.83 -7.52
CA SER A 141 -7.29 -13.17 -6.41
C SER A 141 -8.51 -13.94 -5.92
N ALA A 142 -9.22 -14.59 -6.84
CA ALA A 142 -10.42 -15.37 -6.54
C ALA A 142 -10.15 -16.69 -5.81
N THR A 143 -8.90 -17.16 -5.75
CA THR A 143 -8.56 -18.45 -5.12
C THR A 143 -8.58 -18.42 -3.59
N GLN A 144 -8.43 -17.26 -2.98
CA GLN A 144 -8.41 -17.06 -1.52
C GLN A 144 -9.06 -15.73 -1.16
N SER A 145 -9.42 -15.54 0.12
CA SER A 145 -9.94 -14.29 0.65
C SER A 145 -8.96 -13.65 1.63
N PHE A 146 -9.01 -12.33 1.75
CA PHE A 146 -8.35 -11.62 2.85
C PHE A 146 -9.10 -11.87 4.17
N ARG A 147 -8.34 -11.97 5.24
CA ARG A 147 -8.87 -12.13 6.60
C ARG A 147 -8.77 -10.82 7.41
N TYR A 148 -7.70 -10.07 7.18
CA TYR A 148 -7.36 -8.89 7.98
C TYR A 148 -7.52 -7.59 7.18
N ARG A 149 -7.34 -7.64 5.86
CA ARG A 149 -7.52 -6.46 4.99
C ARG A 149 -8.99 -6.06 4.93
N PRO A 150 -9.30 -4.75 4.83
CA PRO A 150 -10.67 -4.28 4.81
C PRO A 150 -11.44 -4.82 3.60
N SER A 151 -12.71 -5.10 3.82
CA SER A 151 -13.65 -5.43 2.75
C SER A 151 -14.29 -4.15 2.20
N MET A 152 -14.53 -4.10 0.89
CA MET A 152 -15.18 -2.96 0.26
C MET A 152 -16.66 -2.93 0.66
N SER A 153 -16.96 -2.16 1.71
CA SER A 153 -18.30 -2.02 2.27
C SER A 153 -18.59 -0.55 2.63
N THR A 154 -19.86 -0.20 2.68
CA THR A 154 -20.31 1.12 3.16
C THR A 154 -19.98 1.35 4.64
N GLY A 155 -19.82 0.29 5.43
CA GLY A 155 -19.32 0.39 6.81
C GLY A 155 -17.91 0.97 6.83
N GLN A 156 -16.95 0.20 6.30
CA GLN A 156 -15.51 0.52 6.40
C GLN A 156 -15.06 1.71 5.54
N PHE A 157 -15.67 1.90 4.36
CA PHE A 157 -15.27 2.98 3.44
C PHE A 157 -16.24 4.17 3.41
N GLY A 158 -17.33 4.10 4.17
CA GLY A 158 -18.32 5.15 4.27
C GLY A 158 -18.58 5.60 5.70
N ARG A 159 -19.27 4.78 6.50
CA ARG A 159 -19.74 5.17 7.85
C ARG A 159 -18.59 5.47 8.81
N GLU A 160 -17.61 4.59 8.94
CA GLU A 160 -16.46 4.77 9.84
C GLU A 160 -15.67 6.05 9.54
N PRO A 161 -15.30 6.40 8.28
CA PRO A 161 -14.66 7.68 7.97
C PRO A 161 -15.53 8.89 8.30
N VAL A 162 -16.83 8.82 8.10
CA VAL A 162 -17.76 9.90 8.42
C VAL A 162 -17.82 10.13 9.92
N GLU A 163 -17.99 9.07 10.70
CA GLU A 163 -17.96 9.14 12.16
C GLU A 163 -16.63 9.71 12.66
N PHE A 164 -15.52 9.32 12.06
CA PHE A 164 -14.21 9.87 12.40
C PHE A 164 -14.13 11.37 12.14
N ILE A 165 -14.59 11.85 10.99
CA ILE A 165 -14.60 13.28 10.63
C ILE A 165 -15.43 14.09 11.64
N ILE A 166 -16.62 13.58 11.97
CA ILE A 166 -17.56 14.26 12.87
C ILE A 166 -17.02 14.28 14.30
N ASN A 167 -16.59 13.11 14.82
CA ASN A 167 -16.17 12.96 16.23
C ASN A 167 -14.84 13.64 16.54
N ASN A 168 -13.99 13.87 15.53
CA ASN A 168 -12.71 14.55 15.72
C ASN A 168 -12.74 16.06 15.36
N GLY A 169 -13.91 16.62 15.10
CA GLY A 169 -14.07 18.07 14.90
C GLY A 169 -13.47 18.57 13.58
N PHE A 170 -13.32 17.71 12.56
CA PHE A 170 -12.89 18.13 11.22
C PHE A 170 -14.01 18.77 10.42
N MET A 171 -15.26 18.62 10.87
CA MET A 171 -16.44 19.20 10.23
C MET A 171 -16.86 20.50 10.93
N PRO A 172 -16.92 21.64 10.23
CA PRO A 172 -17.52 22.87 10.76
C PRO A 172 -18.99 22.64 11.18
N ALA A 173 -19.38 23.22 12.32
CA ALA A 173 -20.71 22.97 12.91
C ALA A 173 -21.87 23.35 11.96
N GLU A 174 -21.69 24.42 11.20
CA GLU A 174 -22.67 24.94 10.24
C GLU A 174 -22.87 24.04 9.00
N LEU A 175 -21.92 23.19 8.70
CA LEU A 175 -21.98 22.26 7.55
C LEU A 175 -22.44 20.87 7.95
N ARG A 176 -22.48 20.54 9.23
CA ARG A 176 -22.68 19.21 9.75
C ARG A 176 -23.98 18.57 9.27
N GLU A 177 -25.11 19.26 9.43
CA GLU A 177 -26.44 18.76 9.07
C GLU A 177 -26.53 18.45 7.55
N ALA A 178 -26.05 19.38 6.72
CA ALA A 178 -26.02 19.19 5.27
C ALA A 178 -25.11 18.03 4.86
N TYR A 179 -23.94 17.89 5.48
CA TYR A 179 -23.00 16.81 5.21
C TYR A 179 -23.59 15.45 5.60
N GLU A 180 -24.14 15.31 6.83
CA GLU A 180 -24.75 14.06 7.30
C GLU A 180 -25.91 13.64 6.37
N GLY A 181 -26.76 14.58 5.96
CA GLY A 181 -27.87 14.30 5.03
C GLY A 181 -27.41 13.81 3.65
N LEU A 182 -26.37 14.44 3.09
CA LEU A 182 -25.80 14.02 1.79
C LEU A 182 -25.11 12.68 1.89
N VAL A 183 -24.38 12.42 2.97
CA VAL A 183 -23.72 11.13 3.22
C VAL A 183 -24.74 10.00 3.34
N ASP A 184 -25.82 10.20 4.10
CA ASP A 184 -26.87 9.19 4.26
C ASP A 184 -27.53 8.83 2.92
N LEU A 185 -27.80 9.85 2.09
CA LEU A 185 -28.35 9.66 0.76
C LEU A 185 -27.36 8.86 -0.13
N ALA A 186 -26.07 9.23 -0.12
CA ALA A 186 -25.04 8.54 -0.91
C ALA A 186 -24.85 7.10 -0.46
N LEU A 187 -24.72 6.84 0.85
CA LEU A 187 -24.53 5.50 1.39
C LEU A 187 -25.74 4.61 1.16
N THR A 188 -26.96 5.15 1.24
CA THR A 188 -28.19 4.41 0.89
C THR A 188 -28.20 4.00 -0.57
N ALA A 189 -27.78 4.89 -1.48
CA ALA A 189 -27.69 4.57 -2.90
C ALA A 189 -26.61 3.49 -3.19
N ILE A 190 -25.46 3.55 -2.50
CA ILE A 190 -24.39 2.55 -2.62
C ILE A 190 -24.83 1.21 -2.05
N ASP A 191 -25.49 1.16 -0.88
CA ASP A 191 -26.04 -0.06 -0.30
C ASP A 191 -27.06 -0.72 -1.25
N GLY A 192 -27.91 0.08 -1.88
CA GLY A 192 -28.81 -0.39 -2.91
C GLY A 192 -28.12 -0.96 -4.16
N ALA A 193 -26.99 -0.38 -4.58
CA ALA A 193 -26.18 -0.87 -5.68
C ALA A 193 -25.48 -2.19 -5.32
N LEU A 194 -24.86 -2.27 -4.14
CA LEU A 194 -24.25 -3.50 -3.63
C LEU A 194 -25.25 -4.64 -3.50
N LYS A 195 -26.45 -4.34 -3.02
CA LYS A 195 -27.52 -5.35 -2.94
C LYS A 195 -27.94 -5.89 -4.31
N ARG A 196 -27.94 -5.06 -5.36
CA ARG A 196 -28.19 -5.54 -6.73
C ARG A 196 -27.05 -6.38 -7.30
N ALA A 197 -25.84 -6.27 -6.74
CA ALA A 197 -24.64 -7.02 -7.11
C ALA A 197 -24.39 -8.22 -6.18
N GLU A 198 -25.38 -8.67 -5.41
CA GLU A 198 -25.26 -9.70 -4.37
C GLU A 198 -24.76 -11.06 -4.92
N ASP A 199 -25.01 -11.35 -6.21
CA ASP A 199 -24.51 -12.55 -6.89
C ASP A 199 -23.02 -12.45 -7.28
N SER A 200 -22.38 -11.29 -7.09
CA SER A 200 -20.96 -11.10 -7.38
C SER A 200 -20.09 -11.67 -6.27
N SER A 201 -19.10 -12.48 -6.64
CA SER A 201 -18.13 -12.98 -5.67
C SER A 201 -17.13 -11.89 -5.27
N PHE A 202 -16.85 -11.78 -3.98
CA PHE A 202 -15.77 -10.96 -3.48
C PHE A 202 -14.42 -11.64 -3.74
N ILE A 203 -13.47 -10.89 -4.28
CA ILE A 203 -12.09 -11.33 -4.53
C ILE A 203 -11.11 -10.40 -3.84
N ARG A 204 -9.86 -10.83 -3.67
CA ARG A 204 -8.78 -9.94 -3.24
C ARG A 204 -8.50 -8.92 -4.35
N LEU A 205 -8.35 -7.65 -4.00
CA LEU A 205 -8.03 -6.60 -4.96
C LEU A 205 -6.63 -6.06 -4.72
N LEU A 206 -5.95 -5.66 -5.79
CA LEU A 206 -4.70 -4.90 -5.72
C LEU A 206 -4.94 -3.55 -5.02
N GLY A 207 -6.12 -2.97 -5.23
CA GLY A 207 -6.63 -1.80 -4.51
C GLY A 207 -6.18 -0.47 -5.09
N ASP A 208 -4.98 -0.39 -5.65
CA ASP A 208 -4.41 0.84 -6.22
C ASP A 208 -3.69 0.55 -7.53
N CYS A 209 -4.47 0.43 -8.60
CA CYS A 209 -3.97 0.17 -9.95
C CYS A 209 -3.74 1.47 -10.74
N ASP A 210 -3.10 2.45 -10.09
CA ASP A 210 -2.68 3.70 -10.72
C ASP A 210 -1.51 3.43 -11.69
N PRO A 211 -1.43 4.13 -12.84
CA PRO A 211 -0.31 3.99 -13.78
C PRO A 211 1.07 4.22 -13.15
N GLY A 212 1.15 5.07 -12.11
CA GLY A 212 2.39 5.30 -11.36
C GLY A 212 2.87 4.08 -10.55
N ASN A 213 1.99 3.10 -10.32
CA ASN A 213 2.31 1.83 -9.66
C ASN A 213 2.64 0.70 -10.65
N ILE A 214 2.67 1.00 -11.95
CA ILE A 214 3.01 0.06 -13.02
C ILE A 214 4.36 0.45 -13.61
N LEU A 215 5.34 -0.44 -13.54
CA LEU A 215 6.64 -0.27 -14.19
C LEU A 215 6.61 -0.89 -15.59
N TRP A 216 6.51 -0.05 -16.60
CA TRP A 216 6.57 -0.46 -17.99
C TRP A 216 8.04 -0.45 -18.46
N MET A 217 8.52 -1.59 -18.94
CA MET A 217 9.89 -1.79 -19.44
C MET A 217 9.92 -1.87 -20.96
#